data_41719e79488454718837d31f50ec6e03
#
_entry.id   41719e79488454718837d31f50ec6e03
#
_cell.length_a   1.000
_cell.length_b   1.000
_cell.length_c   1.000
_cell.angle_alpha   90.00
_cell.angle_beta   90.00
_cell.angle_gamma   90.00
#
_symmetry.space_group_name_H-M   'P 1'
#
loop_
_entity.id
_entity.type
_entity.pdbx_description
1 polymer ?
#
loop_
_entity_poly.entity_id
_entity_poly.type
_entity_poly.pdbx_seq_one_letter_code
_entity_poly.pdbx_strand_id
1 'polypeptide(L)'
;VLKKAPKWINVLLWGIVAIRLICPFSFESTLSLIPSAETIPLNIGMDTTPTINSGISAINNAVNPIISQSNTPMAGASVNLLQITIGIYEYIWIFGMIALALYTAISYWRLRRKVDTAVRYKDNIFQSENVSFPFVLGIIKPRIYLPFKMNGQYLEYVVAHEQAHICRKDHWWKPLGFLLLMIHWFNPLMWLAYVLL
;
A
#
# COMPACT_ATOMS: atom_id res chain seq x y z
N VAL A 1 19.30 7.67 -10.50
CA VAL A 1 19.73 6.76 -11.58
C VAL A 1 18.61 6.56 -12.61
N LEU A 2 17.32 6.56 -12.25
CA LEU A 2 16.19 6.24 -13.14
C LEU A 2 15.54 7.46 -13.84
N LYS A 3 16.05 8.67 -13.69
CA LYS A 3 15.48 9.89 -14.33
C LYS A 3 15.50 9.87 -15.87
N LYS A 4 16.32 9.02 -16.50
CA LYS A 4 16.41 8.86 -17.96
C LYS A 4 15.72 7.60 -18.50
N ALA A 5 15.15 6.76 -17.64
CA ALA A 5 14.47 5.54 -18.08
C ALA A 5 13.07 5.84 -18.63
N PRO A 6 12.62 5.15 -19.68
CA PRO A 6 11.25 5.28 -20.16
C PRO A 6 10.24 4.94 -19.07
N LYS A 7 9.14 5.68 -19.02
CA LYS A 7 8.12 5.58 -17.95
C LYS A 7 7.55 4.16 -17.77
N TRP A 8 7.49 3.37 -18.83
CA TRP A 8 7.01 1.99 -18.75
C TRP A 8 7.91 1.07 -17.89
N ILE A 9 9.23 1.34 -17.84
CA ILE A 9 10.18 0.59 -16.99
C ILE A 9 9.86 0.84 -15.51
N ASN A 10 9.53 2.09 -15.13
CA ASN A 10 9.12 2.41 -13.77
C ASN A 10 7.84 1.66 -13.39
N VAL A 11 6.84 1.63 -14.28
CA VAL A 11 5.59 0.88 -14.03
C VAL A 11 5.86 -0.61 -13.89
N LEU A 12 6.75 -1.18 -14.71
CA LEU A 12 7.13 -2.59 -14.64
C LEU A 12 7.85 -2.91 -13.32
N LEU A 13 8.83 -2.09 -12.93
CA LEU A 13 9.55 -2.27 -11.67
C LEU A 13 8.59 -2.20 -10.46
N TRP A 14 7.68 -1.22 -10.45
CA TRP A 14 6.66 -1.12 -9.40
C TRP A 14 5.68 -2.30 -9.43
N GLY A 15 5.36 -2.82 -10.62
CA GLY A 15 4.56 -4.02 -10.79
C GLY A 15 5.22 -5.25 -10.15
N ILE A 16 6.53 -5.43 -10.35
CA ILE A 16 7.30 -6.53 -9.74
C ILE A 16 7.33 -6.40 -8.21
N VAL A 17 7.55 -5.18 -7.70
CA VAL A 17 7.51 -4.92 -6.25
C VAL A 17 6.11 -5.22 -5.68
N ALA A 18 5.06 -4.79 -6.37
CA ALA A 18 3.67 -5.06 -5.95
C ALA A 18 3.37 -6.55 -5.92
N ILE A 19 3.77 -7.31 -6.97
CA ILE A 19 3.61 -8.76 -7.01
C ILE A 19 4.35 -9.41 -5.83
N ARG A 20 5.58 -8.98 -5.53
CA ARG A 20 6.36 -9.53 -4.42
C ARG A 20 5.75 -9.23 -3.05
N LEU A 21 5.09 -8.08 -2.90
CA LEU A 21 4.39 -7.70 -1.67
C LEU A 21 3.09 -8.49 -1.47
N ILE A 22 2.39 -8.83 -2.56
CA ILE A 22 1.13 -9.59 -2.50
C ILE A 22 1.40 -11.10 -2.39
N CYS A 23 2.42 -11.59 -3.12
CA CYS A 23 2.80 -13.00 -3.18
C CYS A 23 4.09 -13.24 -2.40
N PRO A 24 4.02 -13.63 -1.12
CA PRO A 24 5.20 -13.88 -0.31
C PRO A 24 5.94 -15.19 -0.68
N PHE A 25 5.51 -15.87 -1.74
CA PHE A 25 6.18 -17.09 -2.20
C PHE A 25 7.63 -16.81 -2.58
N SER A 26 8.56 -17.45 -1.90
CA SER A 26 9.96 -17.48 -2.28
C SER A 26 10.18 -18.68 -3.21
N PHE A 27 10.66 -18.39 -4.42
CA PHE A 27 11.18 -19.45 -5.29
C PHE A 27 12.57 -19.82 -4.76
N GLU A 28 12.68 -21.01 -4.23
CA GLU A 28 13.97 -21.58 -3.85
C GLU A 28 14.75 -21.91 -5.12
N SER A 29 15.86 -21.24 -5.32
CA SER A 29 16.77 -21.53 -6.40
C SER A 29 18.01 -22.20 -5.84
N THR A 30 18.46 -23.28 -6.46
CA THR A 30 19.74 -23.95 -6.12
C THR A 30 20.96 -23.04 -6.33
N LEU A 31 20.78 -21.93 -7.05
CA LEU A 31 21.79 -20.87 -7.27
C LEU A 31 21.67 -19.70 -6.27
N SER A 32 20.79 -19.80 -5.26
CA SER A 32 20.63 -18.74 -4.26
C SER A 32 21.86 -18.66 -3.38
N LEU A 33 22.46 -17.48 -3.28
CA LEU A 33 23.54 -17.18 -2.33
C LEU A 33 23.05 -17.19 -0.87
N ILE A 34 21.74 -17.14 -0.65
CA ILE A 34 21.12 -17.22 0.67
C ILE A 34 20.50 -18.61 0.78
N PRO A 35 20.96 -19.48 1.69
CA PRO A 35 20.33 -20.78 1.90
C PRO A 35 18.85 -20.59 2.21
N SER A 36 18.03 -21.42 1.58
CA SER A 36 16.61 -21.51 1.89
C SER A 36 16.45 -21.90 3.36
N ALA A 37 15.89 -20.98 4.14
CA ALA A 37 15.61 -21.23 5.54
C ALA A 37 14.18 -20.78 5.80
N GLU A 38 13.38 -21.61 6.45
CA GLU A 38 12.14 -21.17 7.09
C GLU A 38 12.52 -20.13 8.13
N THR A 39 12.39 -18.87 7.76
CA THR A 39 12.87 -17.74 8.57
C THR A 39 12.18 -17.69 9.92
N ILE A 40 10.91 -18.04 9.96
CA ILE A 40 10.09 -18.07 11.17
C ILE A 40 9.21 -19.32 11.14
N PRO A 41 9.46 -20.33 12.00
CA PRO A 41 8.59 -21.48 12.10
C PRO A 41 7.18 -21.08 12.51
N LEU A 42 6.16 -21.69 11.90
CA LEU A 42 4.75 -21.39 12.20
C LEU A 42 4.37 -21.67 13.66
N ASN A 43 5.11 -22.55 14.34
CA ASN A 43 4.90 -22.91 15.73
C ASN A 43 5.79 -22.14 16.73
N ILE A 44 6.49 -21.09 16.28
CA ILE A 44 7.43 -20.33 17.13
C ILE A 44 6.78 -19.79 18.41
N GLY A 45 5.50 -19.45 18.36
CA GLY A 45 4.73 -19.01 19.53
C GLY A 45 4.44 -20.11 20.55
N MET A 46 4.57 -21.39 20.17
CA MET A 46 4.32 -22.56 21.04
C MET A 46 5.63 -23.21 21.51
N ASP A 47 6.75 -22.81 20.95
CA ASP A 47 8.06 -23.39 21.28
C ASP A 47 8.57 -22.90 22.64
N THR A 48 9.14 -23.80 23.42
CA THR A 48 9.76 -23.47 24.70
C THR A 48 11.06 -22.68 24.54
N THR A 49 11.73 -22.83 23.40
CA THR A 49 12.96 -22.12 23.03
C THR A 49 12.82 -21.57 21.61
N PRO A 50 12.08 -20.48 21.43
CA PRO A 50 11.84 -19.91 20.10
C PRO A 50 13.15 -19.45 19.46
N THR A 51 13.41 -19.92 18.24
CA THR A 51 14.58 -19.53 17.44
C THR A 51 14.16 -19.18 16.03
N ILE A 52 14.86 -18.22 15.41
CA ILE A 52 14.68 -17.87 14.00
C ILE A 52 15.92 -18.29 13.20
N ASN A 53 15.69 -18.62 11.93
CA ASN A 53 16.76 -18.91 11.00
C ASN A 53 16.64 -17.98 9.77
N SER A 54 17.41 -16.90 9.78
CA SER A 54 17.43 -15.91 8.69
C SER A 54 18.28 -16.33 7.48
N GLY A 55 18.96 -17.51 7.56
CA GLY A 55 19.97 -17.90 6.57
C GLY A 55 21.31 -17.19 6.71
N ILE A 56 21.43 -16.19 7.59
CA ILE A 56 22.64 -15.42 7.85
C ILE A 56 23.07 -15.67 9.30
N SER A 57 24.18 -16.37 9.50
CA SER A 57 24.66 -16.77 10.82
C SER A 57 24.89 -15.59 11.77
N ALA A 58 25.39 -14.46 11.27
CA ALA A 58 25.60 -13.26 12.08
C ALA A 58 24.30 -12.71 12.67
N ILE A 59 23.21 -12.73 11.89
CA ILE A 59 21.89 -12.29 12.35
C ILE A 59 21.33 -13.30 13.37
N ASN A 60 21.41 -14.59 13.06
CA ASN A 60 20.93 -15.63 13.96
C ASN A 60 21.62 -15.57 15.34
N ASN A 61 22.93 -15.38 15.35
CA ASN A 61 23.72 -15.27 16.58
C ASN A 61 23.43 -14.01 17.38
N ALA A 62 23.03 -12.92 16.71
CA ALA A 62 22.66 -11.67 17.39
C ALA A 62 21.21 -11.72 17.94
N VAL A 63 20.28 -12.31 17.21
CA VAL A 63 18.85 -12.23 17.50
C VAL A 63 18.35 -13.37 18.39
N ASN A 64 18.81 -14.62 18.17
CA ASN A 64 18.33 -15.76 18.94
C ASN A 64 18.58 -15.67 20.45
N PRO A 65 19.73 -15.16 20.96
CA PRO A 65 19.91 -14.97 22.39
C PRO A 65 18.92 -13.96 22.99
N ILE A 66 18.59 -12.91 22.24
CA ILE A 66 17.63 -11.88 22.68
C ILE A 66 16.22 -12.48 22.76
N ILE A 67 15.82 -13.26 21.75
CA ILE A 67 14.51 -13.92 21.72
C ILE A 67 14.42 -14.93 22.86
N SER A 68 15.42 -15.76 23.06
CA SER A 68 15.41 -16.78 24.12
C SER A 68 15.39 -16.20 25.52
N GLN A 69 16.11 -15.10 25.77
CA GLN A 69 16.09 -14.42 27.08
C GLN A 69 14.80 -13.69 27.35
N SER A 70 14.21 -13.06 26.33
CA SER A 70 13.00 -12.23 26.48
C SER A 70 11.71 -13.05 26.54
N ASN A 71 11.72 -14.25 25.97
CA ASN A 71 10.49 -15.03 25.70
C ASN A 71 10.51 -16.44 26.34
N THR A 72 11.44 -16.72 27.26
CA THR A 72 11.38 -17.97 28.04
C THR A 72 10.14 -17.97 28.92
N PRO A 73 9.29 -19.02 28.86
CA PRO A 73 8.13 -19.10 29.71
C PRO A 73 8.56 -19.12 31.19
N MET A 74 7.90 -18.35 32.03
CA MET A 74 8.03 -18.51 33.48
C MET A 74 7.59 -19.92 33.87
N ALA A 75 8.28 -20.55 34.81
CA ALA A 75 7.90 -21.86 35.34
C ALA A 75 6.44 -21.83 35.82
N GLY A 76 5.57 -22.60 35.16
CA GLY A 76 4.12 -22.62 35.42
C GLY A 76 3.26 -21.74 34.50
N ALA A 77 3.81 -20.98 33.57
CA ALA A 77 3.03 -20.21 32.59
C ALA A 77 2.64 -21.10 31.40
N SER A 78 1.34 -21.18 31.11
CA SER A 78 0.82 -21.93 29.97
C SER A 78 0.92 -21.18 28.62
N VAL A 79 1.32 -19.92 28.65
CA VAL A 79 1.35 -19.05 27.45
C VAL A 79 2.73 -18.42 27.31
N ASN A 80 3.30 -18.55 26.10
CA ASN A 80 4.58 -17.93 25.78
C ASN A 80 4.39 -16.41 25.58
N LEU A 81 5.28 -15.60 26.17
CA LEU A 81 5.25 -14.14 26.04
C LEU A 81 5.32 -13.69 24.56
N LEU A 82 6.03 -14.44 23.71
CA LEU A 82 6.10 -14.18 22.28
C LEU A 82 4.73 -14.28 21.61
N GLN A 83 3.90 -15.25 22.00
CA GLN A 83 2.55 -15.42 21.46
C GLN A 83 1.66 -14.23 21.79
N ILE A 84 1.74 -13.71 23.02
CA ILE A 84 1.01 -12.49 23.43
C ILE A 84 1.48 -11.30 22.60
N THR A 85 2.79 -11.16 22.44
CA THR A 85 3.40 -10.04 21.70
C THR A 85 2.99 -10.06 20.23
N ILE A 86 3.03 -11.21 19.57
CA ILE A 86 2.58 -11.38 18.17
C ILE A 86 1.09 -11.01 18.05
N GLY A 87 0.25 -11.49 18.97
CA GLY A 87 -1.18 -11.17 18.99
C GLY A 87 -1.43 -9.67 19.11
N ILE A 88 -0.68 -8.95 19.96
CA ILE A 88 -0.80 -7.50 20.11
C ILE A 88 -0.44 -6.79 18.79
N TYR A 89 0.65 -7.18 18.13
CA TYR A 89 1.05 -6.59 16.84
C TYR A 89 0.02 -6.85 15.74
N GLU A 90 -0.61 -8.03 15.72
CA GLU A 90 -1.67 -8.37 14.79
C GLU A 90 -2.89 -7.44 14.97
N TYR A 91 -3.34 -7.19 16.20
CA TYR A 91 -4.44 -6.25 16.47
C TYR A 91 -4.07 -4.81 16.09
N ILE A 92 -2.85 -4.36 16.38
CA ILE A 92 -2.37 -3.03 15.98
C ILE A 92 -2.37 -2.91 14.45
N TRP A 93 -1.91 -3.94 13.75
CA TRP A 93 -1.88 -3.95 12.28
C TRP A 93 -3.29 -3.87 11.69
N ILE A 94 -4.22 -4.69 12.17
CA ILE A 94 -5.62 -4.68 11.73
C ILE A 94 -6.27 -3.32 12.04
N PHE A 95 -6.04 -2.77 13.22
CA PHE A 95 -6.57 -1.46 13.61
C PHE A 95 -6.09 -0.35 12.67
N GLY A 96 -4.80 -0.30 12.34
CA GLY A 96 -4.25 0.67 11.39
C GLY A 96 -4.85 0.53 9.99
N MET A 97 -5.05 -0.70 9.52
CA MET A 97 -5.70 -1.01 8.25
C MET A 97 -7.15 -0.49 8.21
N ILE A 98 -7.92 -0.78 9.27
CA ILE A 98 -9.33 -0.32 9.39
C ILE A 98 -9.39 1.20 9.46
N ALA A 99 -8.52 1.84 10.23
CA ALA A 99 -8.48 3.30 10.36
C ALA A 99 -8.23 3.99 9.01
N LEU A 100 -7.26 3.49 8.21
CA LEU A 100 -6.98 4.01 6.87
C LEU A 100 -8.13 3.73 5.89
N ALA A 101 -8.76 2.57 5.96
CA ALA A 101 -9.93 2.24 5.15
C ALA A 101 -11.10 3.18 5.43
N LEU A 102 -11.42 3.42 6.71
CA LEU A 102 -12.46 4.34 7.13
C LEU A 102 -12.16 5.79 6.71
N TYR A 103 -10.91 6.24 6.91
CA TYR A 103 -10.49 7.55 6.45
C TYR A 103 -10.70 7.74 4.94
N THR A 104 -10.33 6.74 4.16
CA THR A 104 -10.50 6.77 2.70
C THR A 104 -11.97 6.75 2.29
N ALA A 105 -12.78 5.90 2.91
CA ALA A 105 -14.21 5.80 2.64
C ALA A 105 -14.91 7.13 2.95
N ILE A 106 -14.61 7.75 4.10
CA ILE A 106 -15.17 9.05 4.50
C ILE A 106 -14.71 10.16 3.54
N SER A 107 -13.42 10.18 3.18
CA SER A 107 -12.86 11.17 2.25
C SER A 107 -13.49 11.04 0.86
N TYR A 108 -13.62 9.83 0.35
CA TYR A 108 -14.29 9.56 -0.92
C TYR A 108 -15.77 9.96 -0.88
N TRP A 109 -16.48 9.65 0.18
CA TRP A 109 -17.89 10.02 0.35
C TRP A 109 -18.09 11.54 0.44
N ARG A 110 -17.21 12.25 1.19
CA ARG A 110 -17.21 13.72 1.25
C ARG A 110 -16.96 14.33 -0.13
N LEU A 111 -16.00 13.79 -0.87
CA LEU A 111 -15.69 14.24 -2.22
C LEU A 111 -16.87 14.00 -3.17
N ARG A 112 -17.49 12.82 -3.10
CA ARG A 112 -18.66 12.48 -3.90
C ARG A 112 -19.85 13.40 -3.62
N ARG A 113 -20.08 13.77 -2.36
CA ARG A 113 -21.13 14.75 -1.99
C ARG A 113 -20.85 16.14 -2.55
N LYS A 114 -19.59 16.57 -2.62
CA LYS A 114 -19.23 17.86 -3.23
C LYS A 114 -19.57 17.95 -4.71
N VAL A 115 -19.56 16.83 -5.41
CA VAL A 115 -19.85 16.78 -6.85
C VAL A 115 -21.26 16.30 -7.18
N ASP A 116 -22.10 16.06 -6.19
CA ASP A 116 -23.48 15.57 -6.38
C ASP A 116 -24.36 16.59 -7.14
N THR A 117 -24.07 17.89 -6.93
CA THR A 117 -24.72 19.02 -7.64
C THR A 117 -24.08 19.35 -8.98
N ALA A 118 -23.13 18.55 -9.46
CA ALA A 118 -22.41 18.84 -10.69
C ALA A 118 -23.31 18.69 -11.93
N VAL A 119 -23.28 19.67 -12.80
CA VAL A 119 -24.03 19.70 -14.07
C VAL A 119 -23.15 19.11 -15.17
N ARG A 120 -23.76 18.28 -16.00
CA ARG A 120 -23.07 17.69 -17.15
C ARG A 120 -22.81 18.77 -18.22
N TYR A 121 -21.56 18.97 -18.58
CA TYR A 121 -21.16 19.90 -19.63
C TYR A 121 -21.06 19.20 -21.00
N LYS A 122 -20.28 18.14 -21.11
CA LYS A 122 -20.11 17.39 -22.36
C LYS A 122 -19.56 15.99 -22.02
N ASP A 123 -20.06 14.94 -22.70
CA ASP A 123 -19.60 13.53 -22.57
C ASP A 123 -19.41 13.09 -21.10
N ASN A 124 -18.16 12.92 -20.65
CA ASN A 124 -17.77 12.57 -19.29
C ASN A 124 -17.28 13.76 -18.45
N ILE A 125 -17.53 15.00 -18.91
CA ILE A 125 -17.12 16.26 -18.27
C ILE A 125 -18.30 16.85 -17.51
N PHE A 126 -18.07 17.19 -16.26
CA PHE A 126 -19.03 17.78 -15.35
C PHE A 126 -18.46 19.08 -14.76
N GLN A 127 -19.32 20.03 -14.50
CA GLN A 127 -18.95 21.29 -13.83
C GLN A 127 -19.68 21.42 -12.49
N SER A 128 -18.99 21.96 -11.49
CA SER A 128 -19.56 22.20 -10.15
C SER A 128 -19.00 23.46 -9.53
N GLU A 129 -19.82 24.17 -8.77
CA GLU A 129 -19.41 25.34 -7.99
C GLU A 129 -18.54 24.96 -6.78
N ASN A 130 -18.75 23.75 -6.24
CA ASN A 130 -18.09 23.25 -5.05
C ASN A 130 -16.69 22.70 -5.33
N VAL A 131 -16.25 22.75 -6.58
CA VAL A 131 -14.94 22.25 -7.04
C VAL A 131 -14.02 23.43 -7.28
N SER A 132 -12.87 23.44 -6.62
CA SER A 132 -11.85 24.51 -6.75
C SER A 132 -10.79 24.18 -7.80
N PHE A 133 -10.52 22.89 -8.04
CA PHE A 133 -9.49 22.42 -8.98
C PHE A 133 -10.05 21.29 -9.84
N PRO A 134 -9.59 21.15 -11.09
CA PRO A 134 -9.93 20.02 -11.93
C PRO A 134 -9.48 18.70 -11.31
N PHE A 135 -10.27 17.64 -11.45
CA PHE A 135 -9.88 16.29 -11.06
C PHE A 135 -10.77 15.23 -11.72
N VAL A 136 -10.26 14.01 -11.73
CA VAL A 136 -10.98 12.82 -12.20
C VAL A 136 -11.52 12.03 -11.01
N LEU A 137 -12.80 11.65 -11.03
CA LEU A 137 -13.43 10.81 -10.02
C LEU A 137 -14.14 9.63 -10.68
N GLY A 138 -13.99 8.45 -10.07
CA GLY A 138 -14.62 7.22 -10.50
C GLY A 138 -13.60 6.18 -11.01
N ILE A 139 -13.73 4.95 -10.50
CA ILE A 139 -12.83 3.83 -10.87
C ILE A 139 -13.31 3.17 -12.18
N ILE A 140 -14.61 2.83 -12.28
CA ILE A 140 -15.17 2.10 -13.43
C ILE A 140 -15.55 3.07 -14.56
N LYS A 141 -16.17 4.20 -14.19
CA LYS A 141 -16.59 5.24 -15.13
C LYS A 141 -15.96 6.57 -14.70
N PRO A 142 -14.72 6.86 -15.13
CA PRO A 142 -14.04 8.09 -14.76
C PRO A 142 -14.75 9.30 -15.36
N ARG A 143 -15.02 10.28 -14.52
CA ARG A 143 -15.64 11.56 -14.85
C ARG A 143 -14.69 12.69 -14.49
N ILE A 144 -14.58 13.67 -15.38
CA ILE A 144 -13.78 14.89 -15.17
C ILE A 144 -14.67 15.93 -14.53
N TYR A 145 -14.27 16.46 -13.38
CA TYR A 145 -14.97 17.54 -12.69
C TYR A 145 -14.15 18.82 -12.79
N LEU A 146 -14.81 19.90 -13.22
CA LEU A 146 -14.22 21.21 -13.47
C LEU A 146 -14.94 22.29 -12.66
N PRO A 147 -14.25 23.35 -12.22
CA PRO A 147 -14.88 24.51 -11.62
C PRO A 147 -15.62 25.34 -12.68
N PHE A 148 -16.76 25.92 -12.30
CA PHE A 148 -17.52 26.81 -13.21
C PHE A 148 -16.76 28.06 -13.69
N LYS A 149 -15.82 28.57 -12.89
CA LYS A 149 -15.08 29.80 -13.15
C LYS A 149 -13.93 29.68 -14.15
N MET A 150 -13.84 28.58 -14.90
CA MET A 150 -12.74 28.37 -15.82
C MET A 150 -13.00 29.01 -17.17
N ASN A 151 -12.07 29.86 -17.64
CA ASN A 151 -12.17 30.56 -18.94
C ASN A 151 -11.98 29.58 -20.11
N GLY A 152 -12.72 29.79 -21.22
CA GLY A 152 -12.79 28.88 -22.34
C GLY A 152 -11.47 28.44 -22.98
N GLN A 153 -10.47 29.34 -23.07
CA GLN A 153 -9.15 29.02 -23.64
C GLN A 153 -8.34 27.98 -22.80
N TYR A 154 -8.48 28.04 -21.48
CA TYR A 154 -7.79 27.09 -20.58
C TYR A 154 -8.55 25.79 -20.42
N LEU A 155 -9.84 25.77 -20.73
CA LEU A 155 -10.70 24.62 -20.54
C LEU A 155 -10.23 23.43 -21.40
N GLU A 156 -9.94 23.64 -22.67
CA GLU A 156 -9.50 22.58 -23.58
C GLU A 156 -8.18 21.98 -23.16
N TYR A 157 -7.22 22.82 -22.74
CA TYR A 157 -5.93 22.34 -22.28
C TYR A 157 -6.06 21.48 -21.00
N VAL A 158 -6.86 21.94 -20.05
CA VAL A 158 -7.10 21.23 -18.79
C VAL A 158 -7.84 19.92 -19.02
N VAL A 159 -8.86 19.93 -19.87
CA VAL A 159 -9.58 18.70 -20.24
C VAL A 159 -8.62 17.70 -20.90
N ALA A 160 -7.77 18.13 -21.84
CA ALA A 160 -6.77 17.26 -22.46
C ALA A 160 -5.79 16.67 -21.43
N HIS A 161 -5.39 17.47 -20.42
CA HIS A 161 -4.54 17.01 -19.34
C HIS A 161 -5.22 15.92 -18.50
N GLU A 162 -6.45 16.17 -18.03
CA GLU A 162 -7.22 15.18 -17.25
C GLU A 162 -7.55 13.91 -18.08
N GLN A 163 -7.81 14.09 -19.37
CA GLN A 163 -8.01 12.98 -20.29
C GLN A 163 -6.76 12.09 -20.41
N ALA A 164 -5.57 12.71 -20.43
CA ALA A 164 -4.30 11.95 -20.41
C ALA A 164 -4.15 11.09 -19.17
N HIS A 165 -4.61 11.55 -18.00
CA HIS A 165 -4.66 10.75 -16.77
C HIS A 165 -5.61 9.56 -16.90
N ILE A 166 -6.77 9.75 -17.54
CA ILE A 166 -7.72 8.65 -17.80
C ILE A 166 -7.11 7.63 -18.78
N CYS A 167 -6.48 8.09 -19.86
CA CYS A 167 -5.81 7.21 -20.84
C CYS A 167 -4.68 6.38 -20.23
N ARG A 168 -3.93 6.95 -19.28
CA ARG A 168 -2.90 6.23 -18.52
C ARG A 168 -3.45 5.29 -17.45
N LYS A 169 -4.78 5.29 -17.24
CA LYS A 169 -5.45 4.49 -16.20
C LYS A 169 -5.02 4.85 -14.77
N ASP A 170 -4.64 6.08 -14.51
CA ASP A 170 -4.21 6.55 -13.19
C ASP A 170 -5.33 6.35 -12.13
N HIS A 171 -6.61 6.39 -12.55
CA HIS A 171 -7.78 6.10 -11.72
C HIS A 171 -7.89 4.65 -11.25
N TRP A 172 -7.07 3.73 -11.79
CA TRP A 172 -6.89 2.36 -11.33
C TRP A 172 -5.62 2.19 -10.51
N TRP A 173 -4.50 2.76 -10.99
CA TRP A 173 -3.20 2.59 -10.35
C TRP A 173 -3.10 3.27 -9.00
N LYS A 174 -3.67 4.47 -8.84
CA LYS A 174 -3.66 5.18 -7.56
C LYS A 174 -4.45 4.48 -6.45
N PRO A 175 -5.70 4.01 -6.67
CA PRO A 175 -6.40 3.20 -5.67
C PRO A 175 -5.70 1.87 -5.36
N LEU A 176 -5.12 1.20 -6.36
CA LEU A 176 -4.35 -0.03 -6.15
C LEU A 176 -3.11 0.23 -5.28
N GLY A 177 -2.34 1.27 -5.59
CA GLY A 177 -1.19 1.69 -4.79
C GLY A 177 -1.59 2.04 -3.36
N PHE A 178 -2.74 2.69 -3.17
CA PHE A 178 -3.26 2.98 -1.84
C PHE A 178 -3.69 1.73 -1.08
N LEU A 179 -4.28 0.74 -1.75
CA LEU A 179 -4.61 -0.54 -1.13
C LEU A 179 -3.35 -1.27 -0.63
N LEU A 180 -2.28 -1.28 -1.42
CA LEU A 180 -0.99 -1.82 -1.01
C LEU A 180 -0.40 -1.06 0.18
N LEU A 181 -0.48 0.27 0.15
CA LEU A 181 -0.08 1.12 1.28
C LEU A 181 -0.88 0.78 2.54
N MET A 182 -2.19 0.59 2.43
CA MET A 182 -3.07 0.26 3.55
C MET A 182 -2.69 -1.07 4.21
N ILE A 183 -2.34 -2.10 3.42
CA ILE A 183 -1.89 -3.40 3.93
C ILE A 183 -0.52 -3.28 4.62
N HIS A 184 0.37 -2.45 4.08
CA HIS A 184 1.74 -2.27 4.57
C HIS A 184 1.95 -0.90 5.23
N TRP A 185 0.93 -0.38 5.90
CA TRP A 185 0.91 0.99 6.43
C TRP A 185 2.05 1.30 7.42
N PHE A 186 2.57 0.28 8.09
CA PHE A 186 3.70 0.38 9.02
C PHE A 186 5.06 0.56 8.32
N ASN A 187 5.13 0.34 6.99
CA ASN A 187 6.38 0.43 6.24
C ASN A 187 6.56 1.83 5.63
N PRO A 188 7.54 2.63 6.08
CA PRO A 188 7.76 3.98 5.58
C PRO A 188 8.12 4.04 4.10
N LEU A 189 8.72 2.98 3.55
CA LEU A 189 9.04 2.90 2.12
C LEU A 189 7.78 2.84 1.25
N MET A 190 6.69 2.25 1.77
CA MET A 190 5.42 2.22 1.05
C MET A 190 4.76 3.60 0.96
N TRP A 191 4.91 4.43 1.99
CA TRP A 191 4.47 5.83 1.94
C TRP A 191 5.25 6.63 0.90
N LEU A 192 6.58 6.47 0.87
CA LEU A 192 7.43 7.10 -0.14
C LEU A 192 7.05 6.64 -1.55
N ALA A 193 6.86 5.34 -1.74
CA ALA A 193 6.46 4.75 -3.01
C ALA A 193 5.13 5.32 -3.51
N TYR A 194 4.14 5.43 -2.62
CA TYR A 194 2.83 5.96 -2.95
C TYR A 194 2.87 7.46 -3.31
N VAL A 195 3.70 8.25 -2.65
CA VAL A 195 3.89 9.68 -2.99
C VAL A 195 4.56 9.86 -4.35
N LEU A 196 5.40 8.92 -4.77
CA LEU A 196 6.09 8.96 -6.06
C LEU A 196 5.27 8.39 -7.23
N LEU A 197 4.14 7.73 -6.95
CA LEU A 197 3.20 7.17 -7.92
C LEU A 197 2.28 8.26 -8.49
#